data_e40703a9242ff835e51c0e94f77b3377
#
_entry.id   e40703a9242ff835e51c0e94f77b3377
#
_cell.length_a   1.000
_cell.length_b   1.000
_cell.length_c   1.000
_cell.angle_alpha   90.00
_cell.angle_beta   90.00
_cell.angle_gamma   90.00
#
_symmetry.space_group_name_H-M   'P 1'
#
loop_
_entity.id
_entity.type
_entity.pdbx_description
1 polymer ?
#
loop_
_entity_poly.entity_id
_entity_poly.type
_entity_poly.pdbx_seq_one_letter_code
_entity_poly.pdbx_strand_id
1 'polypeptide(L)'
;IRGLVGSEMCIRDSHYRVSKKSNLSFKKNQIYLFDSGGQYFDGTTDITRTVIIGKPNNEQKDRFTRVLKGHIAIAVVKFPKNSKGSSIDYLARKWLNEINCDFDHGTGHGIGSFLSVHEGPQRIAKNQGQSDGIFEEGMIVSNEPGYYKEGKYGIRIENLILCVANGKNSLQFEIISWAPID
;
A
#
# COMPACT_ATOMS: atom_id res chain seq x y z
N ILE A 1 17.39 6.91 -5.83
CA ILE A 1 16.22 7.03 -4.94
C ILE A 1 15.15 7.77 -5.73
N ARG A 2 14.04 7.12 -5.98
CA ARG A 2 12.85 7.75 -6.56
C ARG A 2 11.77 7.69 -5.49
N GLY A 3 11.29 8.85 -5.05
CA GLY A 3 10.20 8.97 -4.10
C GLY A 3 9.07 9.80 -4.69
N LEU A 4 7.85 9.41 -4.40
CA LEU A 4 6.66 10.21 -4.67
C LEU A 4 6.40 11.09 -3.45
N VAL A 5 6.55 12.39 -3.63
CA VAL A 5 6.24 13.38 -2.60
C VAL A 5 5.19 14.32 -3.15
N GLY A 6 3.96 14.24 -2.65
CA GLY A 6 2.88 15.09 -3.09
C GLY A 6 1.98 15.54 -1.94
N SER A 7 1.78 16.84 -1.84
CA SER A 7 0.72 17.40 -1.03
C SER A 7 -0.48 17.74 -1.90
N GLU A 8 -1.63 17.24 -1.54
CA GLU A 8 -2.99 17.64 -1.92
C GLU A 8 -3.49 17.46 -3.35
N MET A 9 -2.71 17.59 -4.41
CA MET A 9 -3.28 17.62 -5.78
C MET A 9 -2.86 16.50 -6.72
N CYS A 10 -1.87 15.68 -6.37
CA CYS A 10 -1.28 14.72 -7.32
C CYS A 10 -1.25 13.26 -6.86
N ILE A 11 -2.00 12.90 -5.82
CA ILE A 11 -1.91 11.57 -5.20
C ILE A 11 -2.58 10.47 -6.06
N ARG A 12 -3.28 10.83 -7.09
CA ARG A 12 -3.89 9.89 -8.04
C ARG A 12 -2.93 9.41 -9.12
N ASP A 13 -1.77 10.06 -9.23
CA ASP A 13 -0.76 9.71 -10.23
C ASP A 13 0.41 8.99 -9.56
N SER A 14 0.43 7.68 -9.67
CA SER A 14 1.54 6.82 -9.25
C SER A 14 2.88 7.14 -9.94
N HIS A 15 2.88 8.09 -10.87
CA HIS A 15 4.04 8.54 -11.64
C HIS A 15 4.41 10.00 -11.38
N TYR A 16 3.92 10.60 -10.28
CA TYR A 16 4.24 11.99 -9.94
C TYR A 16 5.76 12.20 -9.88
N ARG A 17 6.24 13.21 -10.61
CA ARG A 17 7.64 13.65 -10.58
C ARG A 17 7.72 15.04 -9.97
N VAL A 18 8.53 15.16 -8.93
CA VAL A 18 8.81 16.47 -8.31
C VAL A 18 9.45 17.43 -9.31
N SER A 19 9.04 18.67 -9.28
CA SER A 19 9.61 19.74 -10.08
C SER A 19 9.69 21.03 -9.26
N LYS A 20 10.48 22.01 -9.71
CA LYS A 20 10.52 23.33 -9.05
C LYS A 20 9.13 23.99 -8.96
N LYS A 21 8.25 23.74 -9.95
CA LYS A 21 6.88 24.28 -9.99
C LYS A 21 5.93 23.58 -9.02
N SER A 22 6.17 22.28 -8.72
CA SER A 22 5.35 21.48 -7.81
C SER A 22 5.92 21.41 -6.39
N ASN A 23 7.06 22.08 -6.12
CA ASN A 23 7.66 22.14 -4.80
C ASN A 23 6.90 23.14 -3.91
N LEU A 24 6.05 22.62 -3.03
CA LEU A 24 5.24 23.40 -2.12
C LEU A 24 5.75 23.27 -0.70
N SER A 25 5.70 24.37 0.07
CA SER A 25 6.00 24.35 1.51
C SER A 25 4.88 23.65 2.28
N PHE A 26 5.24 22.90 3.30
CA PHE A 26 4.27 22.30 4.22
C PHE A 26 3.42 23.34 4.91
N LYS A 27 2.13 23.05 5.06
CA LYS A 27 1.18 23.89 5.80
C LYS A 27 0.72 23.19 7.07
N LYS A 28 0.40 23.94 8.08
CA LYS A 28 -0.15 23.41 9.34
C LYS A 28 -1.50 22.73 9.09
N ASN A 29 -1.74 21.61 9.76
CA ASN A 29 -2.92 20.75 9.66
C ASN A 29 -3.12 20.10 8.29
N GLN A 30 -2.03 19.89 7.58
CA GLN A 30 -2.01 19.22 6.28
C GLN A 30 -1.53 17.78 6.42
N ILE A 31 -2.21 16.85 5.75
CA ILE A 31 -1.72 15.48 5.57
C ILE A 31 -0.58 15.52 4.55
N TYR A 32 0.47 14.80 4.87
CA TYR A 32 1.59 14.54 4.00
C TYR A 32 1.73 13.04 3.76
N LEU A 33 1.51 12.63 2.52
CA LEU A 33 1.76 11.28 2.06
C LEU A 33 3.08 11.27 1.31
N PHE A 34 3.97 10.37 1.67
CA PHE A 34 5.19 10.11 0.91
C PHE A 34 5.32 8.62 0.62
N ASP A 35 5.67 8.33 -0.59
CA ASP A 35 5.96 7.01 -1.10
C ASP A 35 7.41 6.99 -1.57
N SER A 36 8.19 6.06 -1.07
CA SER A 36 9.63 6.03 -1.25
C SER A 36 10.13 4.62 -1.50
N GLY A 37 10.76 4.43 -2.64
CA GLY A 37 11.43 3.21 -3.00
C GLY A 37 12.92 3.42 -3.32
N GLY A 38 13.72 2.40 -3.05
CA GLY A 38 15.12 2.34 -3.42
C GLY A 38 15.43 1.04 -4.14
N GLN A 39 16.22 1.14 -5.21
CA GLN A 39 16.66 -0.02 -5.97
C GLN A 39 18.14 -0.27 -5.73
N TYR A 40 18.48 -1.48 -5.30
CA TYR A 40 19.82 -1.95 -4.97
C TYR A 40 20.16 -3.17 -5.81
N PHE A 41 21.42 -3.57 -5.86
CA PHE A 41 21.85 -4.77 -6.62
C PHE A 41 21.22 -6.07 -6.11
N ASP A 42 20.93 -6.14 -4.83
CA ASP A 42 20.44 -7.32 -4.11
C ASP A 42 18.98 -7.16 -3.62
N GLY A 43 18.29 -6.11 -4.01
CA GLY A 43 16.88 -5.94 -3.66
C GLY A 43 16.29 -4.59 -3.96
N THR A 44 14.98 -4.50 -3.83
CA THR A 44 14.18 -3.28 -3.98
C THR A 44 13.41 -3.01 -2.70
N THR A 45 13.39 -1.75 -2.25
CA THR A 45 12.54 -1.31 -1.14
C THR A 45 11.36 -0.52 -1.66
N ASP A 46 10.22 -0.63 -0.98
CA ASP A 46 9.01 0.13 -1.28
C ASP A 46 8.24 0.37 0.01
N ILE A 47 7.89 1.63 0.27
CA ILE A 47 7.23 2.01 1.51
C ILE A 47 6.47 3.33 1.37
N THR A 48 5.22 3.35 1.80
CA THR A 48 4.44 4.58 1.91
C THR A 48 4.10 4.86 3.37
N ARG A 49 4.21 6.14 3.75
CA ARG A 49 3.73 6.66 5.02
C ARG A 49 2.85 7.89 4.81
N THR A 50 1.89 8.03 5.68
CA THR A 50 1.01 9.20 5.76
C THR A 50 1.15 9.79 7.15
N VAL A 51 1.56 11.05 7.24
CA VAL A 51 1.76 11.77 8.50
C VAL A 51 1.00 13.09 8.50
N ILE A 52 0.71 13.62 9.68
CA ILE A 52 0.05 14.91 9.82
C ILE A 52 1.03 16.01 10.22
N ILE A 53 1.00 17.13 9.53
CA ILE A 53 1.76 18.34 9.91
C ILE A 53 0.88 19.18 10.83
N GLY A 54 0.84 18.83 12.11
CA GLY A 54 0.00 19.49 13.10
C GLY A 54 -1.06 18.62 13.72
N LYS A 55 -2.35 18.99 13.62
CA LYS A 55 -3.47 18.23 14.21
C LYS A 55 -4.45 17.75 13.16
N PRO A 56 -4.76 16.45 13.11
CA PRO A 56 -5.78 15.91 12.20
C PRO A 56 -7.18 16.31 12.67
N ASN A 57 -8.09 16.47 11.71
CA ASN A 57 -9.53 16.56 11.99
C ASN A 57 -10.13 15.14 12.15
N ASN A 58 -11.41 15.09 12.57
CA ASN A 58 -12.09 13.81 12.84
C ASN A 58 -12.25 12.94 11.58
N GLU A 59 -12.50 13.53 10.42
CA GLU A 59 -12.59 12.79 9.16
C GLU A 59 -11.23 12.16 8.81
N GLN A 60 -10.14 12.91 8.90
CA GLN A 60 -8.79 12.41 8.61
C GLN A 60 -8.42 11.24 9.53
N LYS A 61 -8.74 11.33 10.83
CA LYS A 61 -8.53 10.24 11.79
C LYS A 61 -9.35 8.99 11.42
N ASP A 62 -10.64 9.16 11.10
CA ASP A 62 -11.50 8.04 10.70
C ASP A 62 -10.97 7.36 9.43
N ARG A 63 -10.62 8.13 8.40
CA ARG A 63 -10.11 7.57 7.14
C ARG A 63 -8.77 6.87 7.32
N PHE A 64 -7.84 7.46 8.07
CA PHE A 64 -6.57 6.83 8.42
C PHE A 64 -6.79 5.49 9.17
N THR A 65 -7.67 5.50 10.16
CA THR A 65 -8.00 4.28 10.94
C THR A 65 -8.58 3.18 10.05
N ARG A 66 -9.43 3.51 9.09
CA ARG A 66 -10.02 2.52 8.16
C ARG A 66 -8.97 1.94 7.21
N VAL A 67 -8.08 2.76 6.68
CA VAL A 67 -6.95 2.30 5.86
C VAL A 67 -6.03 1.41 6.69
N LEU A 68 -5.69 1.83 7.91
CA LEU A 68 -4.84 1.03 8.81
C LEU A 68 -5.48 -0.32 9.18
N LYS A 69 -6.80 -0.37 9.43
CA LYS A 69 -7.51 -1.63 9.66
C LYS A 69 -7.43 -2.57 8.46
N GLY A 70 -7.57 -2.05 7.24
CA GLY A 70 -7.40 -2.81 6.00
C GLY A 70 -5.97 -3.34 5.86
N HIS A 71 -4.98 -2.47 6.10
CA HIS A 71 -3.57 -2.84 6.10
C HIS A 71 -3.25 -3.96 7.09
N ILE A 72 -3.71 -3.85 8.33
CA ILE A 72 -3.53 -4.89 9.36
C ILE A 72 -4.24 -6.18 8.96
N ALA A 73 -5.47 -6.11 8.42
CA ALA A 73 -6.22 -7.29 8.03
C ALA A 73 -5.48 -8.13 6.98
N ILE A 74 -4.83 -7.50 6.01
CA ILE A 74 -3.95 -8.19 5.04
C ILE A 74 -2.70 -8.75 5.75
N ALA A 75 -2.07 -7.97 6.62
CA ALA A 75 -0.82 -8.38 7.27
C ALA A 75 -0.97 -9.63 8.16
N VAL A 76 -2.15 -9.84 8.75
CA VAL A 76 -2.41 -10.96 9.68
C VAL A 76 -3.22 -12.11 9.08
N VAL A 77 -3.63 -12.01 7.81
CA VAL A 77 -4.47 -13.03 7.19
C VAL A 77 -3.73 -14.35 7.04
N LYS A 78 -4.45 -15.44 7.29
CA LYS A 78 -4.04 -16.81 6.96
C LYS A 78 -4.92 -17.32 5.83
N PHE A 79 -4.32 -17.91 4.82
CA PHE A 79 -5.04 -18.35 3.64
C PHE A 79 -4.51 -19.71 3.13
N PRO A 80 -5.33 -20.52 2.44
CA PRO A 80 -4.90 -21.79 1.90
C PRO A 80 -3.77 -21.66 0.89
N LYS A 81 -2.90 -22.67 0.79
CA LYS A 81 -1.98 -22.79 -0.36
C LYS A 81 -2.80 -22.79 -1.67
N ASN A 82 -2.21 -22.30 -2.74
CA ASN A 82 -2.84 -22.07 -4.05
C ASN A 82 -3.87 -20.92 -4.07
N SER A 83 -3.94 -20.09 -3.02
CA SER A 83 -4.75 -18.87 -3.05
C SER A 83 -4.13 -17.82 -3.96
N LYS A 84 -5.00 -17.02 -4.58
CA LYS A 84 -4.65 -15.83 -5.34
C LYS A 84 -4.89 -14.58 -4.49
N GLY A 85 -4.19 -13.50 -4.77
CA GLY A 85 -4.37 -12.25 -4.03
C GLY A 85 -5.77 -11.65 -4.15
N SER A 86 -6.48 -11.90 -5.25
CA SER A 86 -7.88 -11.49 -5.41
C SER A 86 -8.82 -12.10 -4.36
N SER A 87 -8.48 -13.26 -3.79
CA SER A 87 -9.28 -13.90 -2.73
C SER A 87 -9.19 -13.20 -1.38
N ILE A 88 -8.18 -12.35 -1.17
CA ILE A 88 -7.94 -11.64 0.09
C ILE A 88 -8.05 -10.10 -0.03
N ASP A 89 -8.07 -9.54 -1.26
CA ASP A 89 -8.12 -8.10 -1.52
C ASP A 89 -9.30 -7.39 -0.79
N TYR A 90 -10.45 -8.05 -0.66
CA TYR A 90 -11.61 -7.49 0.01
C TYR A 90 -11.34 -7.12 1.47
N LEU A 91 -10.38 -7.76 2.14
CA LEU A 91 -9.99 -7.46 3.52
C LEU A 91 -9.42 -6.06 3.66
N ALA A 92 -8.66 -5.61 2.67
CA ALA A 92 -8.12 -4.25 2.64
C ALA A 92 -9.20 -3.19 2.48
N ARG A 93 -10.27 -3.51 1.73
CA ARG A 93 -11.33 -2.56 1.34
C ARG A 93 -12.51 -2.52 2.29
N LYS A 94 -12.74 -3.58 3.05
CA LYS A 94 -13.91 -3.78 3.90
C LYS A 94 -14.30 -2.55 4.72
N TRP A 95 -13.35 -1.94 5.40
CA TRP A 95 -13.60 -0.83 6.31
C TRP A 95 -13.92 0.50 5.60
N LEU A 96 -13.44 0.68 4.38
CA LEU A 96 -13.80 1.80 3.53
C LEU A 96 -15.18 1.58 2.88
N ASN A 97 -15.46 0.36 2.45
CA ASN A 97 -16.76 0.01 1.84
C ASN A 97 -17.94 0.22 2.81
N GLU A 98 -17.72 0.09 4.13
CA GLU A 98 -18.75 0.42 5.15
C GLU A 98 -19.27 1.87 5.08
N ILE A 99 -18.49 2.76 4.49
CA ILE A 99 -18.84 4.18 4.33
C ILE A 99 -18.94 4.57 2.85
N ASN A 100 -19.19 3.60 1.96
CA ASN A 100 -19.28 3.78 0.51
C ASN A 100 -18.04 4.45 -0.11
N CYS A 101 -16.86 4.16 0.45
CA CYS A 101 -15.57 4.59 -0.08
C CYS A 101 -14.75 3.37 -0.53
N ASP A 102 -13.86 3.60 -1.48
CA ASP A 102 -12.92 2.60 -1.99
C ASP A 102 -11.69 3.31 -2.58
N PHE A 103 -10.71 2.54 -3.05
CA PHE A 103 -9.57 3.03 -3.80
C PHE A 103 -9.44 2.26 -5.12
N ASP A 104 -8.91 2.92 -6.16
CA ASP A 104 -8.94 2.42 -7.54
C ASP A 104 -7.72 1.57 -7.92
N HIS A 105 -6.64 1.62 -7.12
CA HIS A 105 -5.43 0.83 -7.38
C HIS A 105 -5.49 -0.56 -6.74
N GLY A 106 -4.53 -1.42 -7.05
CA GLY A 106 -4.34 -2.70 -6.36
C GLY A 106 -3.96 -2.50 -4.89
N THR A 107 -4.33 -3.44 -4.04
CA THR A 107 -3.92 -3.44 -2.63
C THR A 107 -2.44 -3.78 -2.48
N GLY A 108 -1.85 -4.45 -3.47
CA GLY A 108 -0.44 -4.78 -3.47
C GLY A 108 0.01 -5.42 -4.78
N HIS A 109 1.30 -5.33 -5.03
CA HIS A 109 1.99 -5.88 -6.20
C HIS A 109 3.22 -6.67 -5.78
N GLY A 110 3.67 -7.57 -6.63
CA GLY A 110 4.95 -8.25 -6.45
C GLY A 110 6.12 -7.26 -6.54
N ILE A 111 7.19 -7.56 -5.83
CA ILE A 111 8.39 -6.72 -5.77
C ILE A 111 9.51 -7.36 -6.56
N GLY A 112 10.06 -6.61 -7.51
CA GLY A 112 11.21 -7.02 -8.30
C GLY A 112 12.52 -6.98 -7.49
N SER A 113 13.40 -7.92 -7.77
CA SER A 113 14.67 -8.00 -7.07
C SER A 113 15.68 -6.93 -7.49
N PHE A 114 15.62 -6.48 -8.75
CA PHE A 114 16.60 -5.54 -9.28
C PHE A 114 16.05 -4.55 -10.33
N LEU A 115 15.18 -4.99 -11.26
CA LEU A 115 14.82 -4.20 -12.43
C LEU A 115 13.56 -3.35 -12.26
N SER A 116 12.60 -3.78 -11.44
CA SER A 116 11.31 -3.10 -11.30
C SER A 116 10.75 -3.25 -9.90
N VAL A 117 10.17 -2.17 -9.40
CA VAL A 117 9.41 -2.22 -8.15
C VAL A 117 8.14 -3.06 -8.34
N HIS A 118 7.49 -2.97 -9.50
CA HIS A 118 6.31 -3.75 -9.84
C HIS A 118 6.70 -4.99 -10.66
N GLU A 119 6.80 -6.14 -10.03
CA GLU A 119 7.12 -7.40 -10.68
C GLU A 119 6.17 -8.51 -10.21
N GLY A 120 5.45 -9.10 -11.17
CA GLY A 120 4.56 -10.23 -10.93
C GLY A 120 5.29 -11.58 -10.89
N PRO A 121 4.53 -12.69 -10.78
CA PRO A 121 3.09 -12.80 -11.07
C PRO A 121 2.15 -12.49 -9.90
N GLN A 122 2.65 -12.45 -8.65
CA GLN A 122 1.82 -12.23 -7.47
C GLN A 122 1.35 -10.78 -7.34
N ARG A 123 0.13 -10.60 -6.86
CA ARG A 123 -0.45 -9.28 -6.54
C ARG A 123 -1.67 -9.47 -5.63
N ILE A 124 -2.05 -8.42 -4.92
CA ILE A 124 -3.31 -8.33 -4.18
C ILE A 124 -4.16 -7.25 -4.86
N ALA A 125 -5.22 -7.65 -5.55
CA ALA A 125 -6.10 -6.72 -6.27
C ALA A 125 -7.46 -7.37 -6.55
N LYS A 126 -8.48 -6.55 -6.83
CA LYS A 126 -9.75 -7.05 -7.36
C LYS A 126 -9.49 -7.88 -8.62
N ASN A 127 -10.23 -8.98 -8.77
CA ASN A 127 -10.16 -9.76 -10.00
C ASN A 127 -10.80 -8.97 -11.14
N GLN A 128 -9.99 -8.54 -12.09
CA GLN A 128 -10.42 -7.78 -13.28
C GLN A 128 -10.02 -8.50 -14.59
N GLY A 129 -9.92 -9.83 -14.56
CA GLY A 129 -9.57 -10.63 -15.74
C GLY A 129 -8.06 -10.61 -16.09
N GLN A 130 -7.22 -10.00 -15.30
CA GLN A 130 -5.76 -10.07 -15.44
C GLN A 130 -5.23 -11.34 -14.78
N SER A 131 -4.10 -11.84 -15.26
CA SER A 131 -3.41 -12.97 -14.64
C SER A 131 -3.04 -12.63 -13.20
N ASP A 132 -3.64 -13.33 -12.26
CA ASP A 132 -3.42 -13.19 -10.83
C ASP A 132 -2.65 -14.44 -10.39
N GLY A 133 -1.37 -14.29 -10.04
CA GLY A 133 -0.50 -15.39 -9.64
C GLY A 133 -0.96 -16.02 -8.34
N ILE A 134 -0.73 -17.33 -8.23
CA ILE A 134 -0.90 -18.05 -6.97
C ILE A 134 0.24 -17.65 -6.03
N PHE A 135 -0.08 -17.41 -4.76
CA PHE A 135 0.94 -17.16 -3.74
C PHE A 135 1.76 -18.41 -3.44
N GLU A 136 3.06 -18.24 -3.42
CA GLU A 136 4.03 -19.25 -3.03
C GLU A 136 4.91 -18.71 -1.90
N GLU A 137 5.44 -19.62 -1.09
CA GLU A 137 6.40 -19.30 -0.03
C GLU A 137 7.65 -18.61 -0.61
N GLY A 138 8.11 -17.54 0.03
CA GLY A 138 9.23 -16.72 -0.43
C GLY A 138 8.83 -15.53 -1.30
N MET A 139 7.59 -15.44 -1.79
CA MET A 139 7.14 -14.27 -2.54
C MET A 139 7.02 -13.03 -1.66
N ILE A 140 7.51 -11.90 -2.16
CA ILE A 140 7.35 -10.59 -1.54
C ILE A 140 6.27 -9.83 -2.28
N VAL A 141 5.40 -9.15 -1.53
CA VAL A 141 4.33 -8.32 -2.10
C VAL A 141 4.15 -7.07 -1.26
N SER A 142 3.76 -5.96 -1.89
CA SER A 142 3.35 -4.76 -1.16
C SER A 142 1.96 -4.97 -0.53
N ASN A 143 1.71 -4.24 0.56
CA ASN A 143 0.43 -4.15 1.24
C ASN A 143 0.14 -2.68 1.47
N GLU A 144 -0.59 -2.04 0.55
CA GLU A 144 -0.67 -0.59 0.38
C GLU A 144 -2.10 -0.04 0.21
N PRO A 145 -3.08 -0.43 1.02
CA PRO A 145 -4.41 0.15 0.92
C PRO A 145 -4.38 1.66 1.08
N GLY A 146 -5.30 2.35 0.45
CA GLY A 146 -5.36 3.80 0.49
C GLY A 146 -6.76 4.38 0.52
N TYR A 147 -6.86 5.69 0.76
CA TYR A 147 -8.06 6.51 0.64
C TYR A 147 -7.68 7.85 0.02
N TYR A 148 -8.42 8.29 -0.97
CA TYR A 148 -8.12 9.52 -1.68
C TYR A 148 -9.36 10.40 -1.80
N LYS A 149 -9.27 11.63 -1.27
CA LYS A 149 -10.31 12.64 -1.37
C LYS A 149 -9.87 13.69 -2.37
N GLU A 150 -10.49 13.67 -3.55
CA GLU A 150 -10.13 14.54 -4.66
C GLU A 150 -10.03 16.01 -4.23
N GLY A 151 -8.93 16.69 -4.61
CA GLY A 151 -8.65 18.07 -4.27
C GLY A 151 -8.44 18.38 -2.79
N LYS A 152 -8.33 17.35 -1.94
CA LYS A 152 -8.17 17.52 -0.48
C LYS A 152 -6.95 16.82 0.08
N TYR A 153 -6.93 15.49 0.11
CA TYR A 153 -5.82 14.71 0.66
C TYR A 153 -5.89 13.24 0.24
N GLY A 154 -4.77 12.56 0.38
CA GLY A 154 -4.70 11.11 0.28
C GLY A 154 -4.06 10.48 1.50
N ILE A 155 -4.40 9.24 1.73
CA ILE A 155 -3.84 8.38 2.77
C ILE A 155 -3.45 7.07 2.10
N ARG A 156 -2.21 6.62 2.29
CA ARG A 156 -1.74 5.28 1.96
C ARG A 156 -0.78 4.82 3.05
N ILE A 157 -0.94 3.59 3.48
CA ILE A 157 -0.05 2.94 4.43
C ILE A 157 0.48 1.68 3.75
N GLU A 158 1.78 1.60 3.61
CA GLU A 158 2.42 0.52 2.87
C GLU A 158 3.57 -0.09 3.64
N ASN A 159 3.58 -1.42 3.65
CA ASN A 159 4.72 -2.24 4.02
C ASN A 159 4.94 -3.31 2.96
N LEU A 160 6.16 -3.79 2.84
CA LEU A 160 6.44 -5.05 2.18
C LEU A 160 6.18 -6.21 3.14
N ILE A 161 5.56 -7.26 2.62
CA ILE A 161 5.23 -8.48 3.36
C ILE A 161 5.74 -9.70 2.60
N LEU A 162 6.32 -10.64 3.34
CA LEU A 162 6.87 -11.90 2.85
C LEU A 162 5.84 -13.01 3.06
N CYS A 163 5.53 -13.75 2.01
CA CYS A 163 4.68 -14.94 2.08
C CYS A 163 5.47 -16.10 2.70
N VAL A 164 4.97 -16.66 3.80
CA VAL A 164 5.59 -17.75 4.53
C VAL A 164 4.61 -18.88 4.80
N ALA A 165 5.13 -20.08 5.02
CA ALA A 165 4.32 -21.24 5.39
C ALA A 165 3.67 -21.04 6.77
N ASN A 166 2.39 -21.44 6.90
CA ASN A 166 1.68 -21.56 8.16
C ASN A 166 1.13 -23.00 8.30
N GLY A 167 2.02 -23.94 8.62
CA GLY A 167 1.71 -25.36 8.63
C GLY A 167 1.70 -25.98 7.20
N LYS A 168 1.09 -27.16 7.06
CA LYS A 168 1.16 -27.93 5.80
C LYS A 168 0.36 -27.31 4.65
N ASN A 169 -0.81 -26.73 4.91
CA ASN A 169 -1.83 -26.41 3.92
C ASN A 169 -2.18 -24.92 3.83
N SER A 170 -1.52 -24.06 4.61
CA SER A 170 -1.80 -22.63 4.61
C SER A 170 -0.54 -21.79 4.52
N LEU A 171 -0.74 -20.53 4.14
CA LEU A 171 0.26 -19.48 4.07
C LEU A 171 -0.21 -18.31 4.95
N GLN A 172 0.72 -17.46 5.31
CA GLN A 172 0.52 -16.19 6.00
C GLN A 172 1.56 -15.19 5.54
N PHE A 173 1.47 -13.97 6.03
CA PHE A 173 2.47 -12.96 5.75
C PHE A 173 3.31 -12.61 6.98
N GLU A 174 4.56 -12.28 6.76
CA GLU A 174 5.47 -11.63 7.71
C GLU A 174 5.81 -10.23 7.22
N ILE A 175 5.73 -9.23 8.11
CA ILE A 175 6.07 -7.84 7.78
C ILE A 175 7.60 -7.73 7.75
N ILE A 176 8.13 -7.21 6.64
CA ILE A 176 9.58 -6.97 6.47
C ILE A 176 9.95 -5.48 6.40
N SER A 177 8.97 -4.58 6.51
CA SER A 177 9.17 -3.12 6.61
C SER A 177 9.01 -2.66 8.05
N TRP A 178 10.01 -1.96 8.61
CA TRP A 178 10.08 -1.62 10.02
C TRP A 178 9.90 -0.12 10.32
N ALA A 179 9.62 0.72 9.31
CA ALA A 179 9.34 2.13 9.55
C ALA A 179 8.04 2.31 10.38
N PRO A 180 8.02 3.18 11.39
CA PRO A 180 6.82 3.43 12.20
C PRO A 180 5.63 3.89 11.35
N ILE A 181 4.43 3.54 11.82
CA ILE A 181 3.15 4.10 11.35
C ILE A 181 2.72 5.15 12.37
N ASP A 182 2.23 6.31 11.89
CA ASP A 182 1.85 7.46 12.72
C ASP A 182 0.60 7.17 13.60
#